data_9a77fe0b8b3e6a55a5d831a629e9e285
#
_entry.id   9a77fe0b8b3e6a55a5d831a629e9e285
#
_cell.length_a   1.000
_cell.length_b   1.000
_cell.length_c   1.000
_cell.angle_alpha   90.00
_cell.angle_beta   90.00
_cell.angle_gamma   90.00
#
_symmetry.space_group_name_H-M   'P 1'
#
loop_
_entity.id
_entity.type
_entity.pdbx_description
1 polymer ?
#
loop_
_entity_poly.entity_id
_entity_poly.type
_entity_poly.pdbx_seq_one_letter_code
_entity_poly.pdbx_strand_id
1 'polypeptide(L)'
;MSYIQSHLKGGCWFTLGDSITERGWYQPIVTKNLGLKEWKNYGIGGTCIAQKDKNDNSAICLRYEKMGSNPDIITIWGGVNDFGFDFGSYGGVEIGDYKDKTPLTFIGGMKLLMTGVTKKYPLARIGFIITTPISVQRGMNSKNAKGYYLSDYCSVCREICEKHSIPYLDLLKQSGFNEGNIDIMTSNSLGTVSDGLHPSKIGMDRIAPKISNFILSI
;
A
#
# COMPACT_ATOMS: atom_id res chain seq x y z
N MET A 1 15.44 -12.29 28.02
CA MET A 1 15.02 -12.49 26.62
C MET A 1 16.14 -11.98 25.73
N SER A 2 16.81 -12.87 24.97
CA SER A 2 17.78 -12.44 23.98
C SER A 2 17.03 -11.70 22.86
N TYR A 3 17.30 -10.42 22.72
CA TYR A 3 16.86 -9.68 21.53
C TYR A 3 17.49 -10.34 20.31
N ILE A 4 16.69 -11.01 19.49
CA ILE A 4 17.14 -11.42 18.15
C ILE A 4 17.42 -10.12 17.43
N GLN A 5 18.69 -9.81 17.24
CA GLN A 5 19.10 -8.62 16.53
C GLN A 5 18.62 -8.76 15.08
N SER A 6 17.75 -7.87 14.63
CA SER A 6 17.24 -7.90 13.25
C SER A 6 18.42 -7.93 12.27
N HIS A 7 18.40 -8.90 11.34
CA HIS A 7 19.39 -8.97 10.25
C HIS A 7 19.29 -7.76 9.30
N LEU A 8 18.26 -6.93 9.47
CA LEU A 8 18.02 -5.68 8.73
C LEU A 8 18.55 -4.44 9.47
N LYS A 9 19.17 -4.61 10.64
CA LYS A 9 19.70 -3.49 11.42
C LYS A 9 20.67 -2.66 10.58
N GLY A 10 20.44 -1.35 10.56
CA GLY A 10 21.25 -0.41 9.78
C GLY A 10 20.85 -0.29 8.30
N GLY A 11 19.84 -1.05 7.86
CA GLY A 11 19.34 -0.99 6.48
C GLY A 11 18.56 0.28 6.15
N CYS A 12 18.46 0.57 4.85
CA CYS A 12 17.68 1.66 4.28
C CYS A 12 16.36 1.14 3.71
N TRP A 13 15.25 1.73 4.14
CA TRP A 13 13.90 1.33 3.76
C TRP A 13 13.22 2.39 2.89
N PHE A 14 12.75 2.00 1.70
CA PHE A 14 11.92 2.85 0.83
C PHE A 14 10.46 2.45 0.96
N THR A 15 9.58 3.44 1.16
CA THR A 15 8.13 3.26 1.22
C THR A 15 7.48 3.96 0.04
N LEU A 16 6.89 3.20 -0.88
CA LEU A 16 6.18 3.72 -2.05
C LEU A 16 4.67 3.54 -1.83
N GLY A 17 3.88 4.57 -2.09
CA GLY A 17 2.43 4.44 -1.90
C GLY A 17 1.63 5.72 -2.10
N ASP A 18 0.44 5.71 -1.56
CA ASP A 18 -0.53 6.81 -1.58
C ASP A 18 -0.49 7.67 -0.30
N SER A 19 -1.63 8.28 0.08
CA SER A 19 -1.78 9.12 1.27
C SER A 19 -1.47 8.40 2.59
N ILE A 20 -1.71 7.10 2.68
CA ILE A 20 -1.41 6.31 3.89
C ILE A 20 0.11 6.29 4.09
N THR A 21 0.86 6.11 3.02
CA THR A 21 2.34 6.16 3.03
C THR A 21 2.85 7.59 3.20
N GLU A 22 2.26 8.57 2.50
CA GLU A 22 2.64 9.98 2.57
C GLU A 22 2.61 10.53 4.00
N ARG A 23 1.59 10.17 4.79
CA ARG A 23 1.45 10.62 6.19
C ARG A 23 2.65 10.28 7.08
N GLY A 24 3.40 9.24 6.75
CA GLY A 24 4.63 8.90 7.44
C GLY A 24 4.43 8.41 8.89
N TRP A 25 3.26 7.90 9.26
CA TRP A 25 2.95 7.59 10.66
C TRP A 25 3.42 6.20 11.09
N TYR A 26 3.51 5.22 10.18
CA TYR A 26 4.00 3.88 10.50
C TYR A 26 5.51 3.73 10.37
N GLN A 27 6.14 4.50 9.48
CA GLN A 27 7.56 4.37 9.18
C GLN A 27 8.47 4.57 10.41
N PRO A 28 8.29 5.61 11.24
CA PRO A 28 9.10 5.78 12.46
C PRO A 28 8.98 4.59 13.42
N ILE A 29 7.78 4.03 13.58
CA ILE A 29 7.52 2.91 14.47
C ILE A 29 8.25 1.66 13.97
N VAL A 30 8.08 1.34 12.68
CA VAL A 30 8.71 0.17 12.05
C VAL A 30 10.23 0.32 12.02
N THR A 31 10.75 1.50 11.68
CA THR A 31 12.18 1.80 11.70
C THR A 31 12.80 1.55 13.06
N LYS A 32 12.14 2.02 14.13
CA LYS A 32 12.56 1.77 15.51
C LYS A 32 12.52 0.27 15.85
N ASN A 33 11.44 -0.42 15.50
CA ASN A 33 11.26 -1.84 15.82
C ASN A 33 12.33 -2.72 15.17
N LEU A 34 12.75 -2.38 13.94
CA LEU A 34 13.72 -3.15 13.16
C LEU A 34 15.16 -2.66 13.31
N GLY A 35 15.38 -1.52 13.95
CA GLY A 35 16.70 -0.90 14.06
C GLY A 35 17.28 -0.45 12.72
N LEU A 36 16.40 0.00 11.80
CA LEU A 36 16.83 0.52 10.50
C LEU A 36 17.58 1.85 10.68
N LYS A 37 18.50 2.15 9.77
CA LYS A 37 19.26 3.40 9.77
C LYS A 37 18.37 4.58 9.33
N GLU A 38 17.61 4.37 8.27
CA GLU A 38 16.78 5.41 7.66
C GLU A 38 15.62 4.81 6.89
N TRP A 39 14.63 5.63 6.63
CA TRP A 39 13.57 5.36 5.67
C TRP A 39 13.38 6.55 4.74
N LYS A 40 12.95 6.30 3.48
CA LYS A 40 12.62 7.33 2.50
C LYS A 40 11.20 7.16 2.06
N ASN A 41 10.42 8.24 2.18
CA ASN A 41 8.99 8.25 1.87
C ASN A 41 8.75 8.71 0.43
N TYR A 42 8.18 7.83 -0.37
CA TYR A 42 7.73 8.08 -1.74
C TYR A 42 6.20 7.98 -1.85
N GLY A 43 5.47 8.25 -0.76
CA GLY A 43 4.02 8.39 -0.74
C GLY A 43 3.59 9.71 -1.39
N ILE A 44 2.48 9.67 -2.15
CA ILE A 44 1.79 10.86 -2.67
C ILE A 44 0.29 10.63 -2.54
N GLY A 45 -0.39 11.52 -1.82
CA GLY A 45 -1.82 11.41 -1.54
C GLY A 45 -2.70 11.37 -2.77
N GLY A 46 -3.77 10.58 -2.73
CA GLY A 46 -4.76 10.46 -3.79
C GLY A 46 -4.28 9.74 -5.05
N THR A 47 -3.05 9.18 -5.06
CA THR A 47 -2.54 8.49 -6.26
C THR A 47 -3.00 7.03 -6.30
N CYS A 48 -3.37 6.58 -7.50
CA CYS A 48 -3.70 5.19 -7.80
C CYS A 48 -2.43 4.39 -8.14
N ILE A 49 -2.52 3.09 -8.10
CA ILE A 49 -1.49 2.21 -8.69
C ILE A 49 -1.52 2.35 -10.21
N ALA A 50 -2.69 2.24 -10.81
CA ALA A 50 -2.88 2.46 -12.24
C ALA A 50 -2.89 3.96 -12.59
N GLN A 51 -2.64 4.27 -13.85
CA GLN A 51 -2.88 5.60 -14.39
C GLN A 51 -4.40 5.84 -14.53
N LYS A 52 -4.89 6.98 -14.06
CA LYS A 52 -6.28 7.40 -14.26
C LYS A 52 -6.58 7.75 -15.73
N ASP A 53 -5.56 8.28 -16.40
CA ASP A 53 -5.53 8.56 -17.83
C ASP A 53 -4.09 8.56 -18.35
N LYS A 54 -3.90 8.72 -19.67
CA LYS A 54 -2.57 8.67 -20.31
C LYS A 54 -1.59 9.78 -19.85
N ASN A 55 -2.10 10.82 -19.23
CA ASN A 55 -1.30 11.96 -18.76
C ASN A 55 -1.00 11.88 -17.25
N ASP A 56 -1.57 10.89 -16.55
CA ASP A 56 -1.34 10.69 -15.11
C ASP A 56 0.07 10.16 -14.84
N ASN A 57 1.00 11.08 -14.67
CA ASN A 57 2.39 10.80 -14.30
C ASN A 57 2.58 10.60 -12.79
N SER A 58 1.50 10.71 -11.99
CA SER A 58 1.52 10.52 -10.54
C SER A 58 1.25 9.09 -10.10
N ALA A 59 0.82 8.22 -11.02
CA ALA A 59 0.50 6.82 -10.74
C ALA A 59 1.67 6.09 -10.07
N ILE A 60 1.35 5.28 -9.05
CA ILE A 60 2.35 4.55 -8.26
C ILE A 60 3.20 3.64 -9.17
N CYS A 61 2.56 3.03 -10.19
CA CYS A 61 3.24 2.14 -11.12
C CYS A 61 4.34 2.79 -11.97
N LEU A 62 4.41 4.12 -12.02
CA LEU A 62 5.46 4.85 -12.73
C LEU A 62 6.50 5.44 -11.77
N ARG A 63 6.13 5.67 -10.48
CA ARG A 63 6.97 6.42 -9.56
C ARG A 63 8.16 5.66 -9.00
N TYR A 64 8.18 4.33 -9.09
CA TYR A 64 9.37 3.57 -8.71
C TYR A 64 10.62 4.00 -9.50
N GLU A 65 10.46 4.49 -10.72
CA GLU A 65 11.57 4.98 -11.55
C GLU A 65 12.26 6.21 -10.95
N LYS A 66 11.52 7.03 -10.19
CA LYS A 66 12.02 8.25 -9.55
C LYS A 66 12.59 8.02 -8.15
N MET A 67 12.49 6.80 -7.62
CA MET A 67 13.07 6.47 -6.33
C MET A 67 14.59 6.41 -6.43
N GLY A 68 15.26 6.75 -5.32
CA GLY A 68 16.73 6.75 -5.22
C GLY A 68 17.37 5.37 -5.44
N SER A 69 18.65 5.26 -5.18
CA SER A 69 19.43 4.03 -5.33
C SER A 69 19.63 3.31 -3.98
N ASN A 70 19.94 2.01 -4.08
CA ASN A 70 20.42 1.17 -2.99
C ASN A 70 19.50 1.04 -1.75
N PRO A 71 18.19 0.80 -1.91
CA PRO A 71 17.39 0.37 -0.77
C PRO A 71 17.72 -1.08 -0.41
N ASP A 72 17.72 -1.40 0.89
CA ASP A 72 17.74 -2.78 1.35
C ASP A 72 16.34 -3.39 1.35
N ILE A 73 15.34 -2.53 1.58
CA ILE A 73 13.93 -2.91 1.68
C ILE A 73 13.07 -1.93 0.90
N ILE A 74 12.07 -2.46 0.21
CA ILE A 74 10.99 -1.66 -0.41
C ILE A 74 9.65 -2.24 0.03
N THR A 75 8.78 -1.40 0.58
CA THR A 75 7.37 -1.75 0.75
C THR A 75 6.50 -0.84 -0.10
N ILE A 76 5.47 -1.44 -0.71
CA ILE A 76 4.52 -0.74 -1.57
C ILE A 76 3.15 -0.87 -0.94
N TRP A 77 2.47 0.26 -0.70
CA TRP A 77 1.13 0.27 -0.13
C TRP A 77 0.21 1.18 -0.95
N GLY A 78 -0.75 0.60 -1.65
CA GLY A 78 -1.67 1.31 -2.53
C GLY A 78 -2.84 0.45 -2.98
N GLY A 79 -3.72 1.00 -3.81
CA GLY A 79 -4.86 0.30 -4.42
C GLY A 79 -6.22 0.76 -3.90
N VAL A 80 -6.30 1.41 -2.74
CA VAL A 80 -7.56 1.94 -2.22
C VAL A 80 -8.09 3.10 -3.10
N ASN A 81 -7.21 3.91 -3.67
CA ASN A 81 -7.60 4.98 -4.59
C ASN A 81 -8.03 4.42 -5.96
N ASP A 82 -7.52 3.26 -6.36
CA ASP A 82 -7.97 2.58 -7.57
C ASP A 82 -9.42 2.09 -7.44
N PHE A 83 -9.81 1.64 -6.24
CA PHE A 83 -11.21 1.37 -5.93
C PHE A 83 -12.06 2.65 -6.02
N GLY A 84 -11.62 3.77 -5.44
CA GLY A 84 -12.12 5.11 -5.67
C GLY A 84 -13.62 5.33 -5.44
N PHE A 85 -14.24 4.63 -4.48
CA PHE A 85 -15.69 4.66 -4.25
C PHE A 85 -16.25 6.08 -4.08
N ASP A 86 -15.51 6.95 -3.38
CA ASP A 86 -15.98 8.27 -2.96
C ASP A 86 -15.01 9.42 -3.38
N PHE A 87 -14.10 9.15 -4.31
CA PHE A 87 -13.05 10.09 -4.68
C PHE A 87 -13.37 10.88 -5.96
N GLY A 88 -14.57 11.50 -6.00
CA GLY A 88 -14.94 12.40 -7.08
C GLY A 88 -15.30 11.71 -8.39
N SER A 89 -15.18 12.45 -9.48
CA SER A 89 -15.81 12.14 -10.77
C SER A 89 -15.27 10.93 -11.54
N TYR A 90 -14.13 10.33 -11.14
CA TYR A 90 -13.57 9.24 -11.94
C TYR A 90 -14.10 7.84 -11.56
N GLY A 91 -14.72 7.70 -10.39
CA GLY A 91 -15.48 6.50 -9.99
C GLY A 91 -14.70 5.19 -9.88
N GLY A 92 -13.39 5.26 -9.75
CA GLY A 92 -12.48 4.12 -9.70
C GLY A 92 -11.83 3.79 -11.04
N VAL A 93 -10.82 2.93 -11.00
CA VAL A 93 -10.08 2.42 -12.15
C VAL A 93 -10.71 1.10 -12.60
N GLU A 94 -10.76 0.83 -13.91
CA GLU A 94 -11.14 -0.50 -14.41
C GLU A 94 -10.13 -1.55 -13.93
N ILE A 95 -10.61 -2.71 -13.47
CA ILE A 95 -9.73 -3.81 -13.08
C ILE A 95 -8.93 -4.33 -14.28
N GLY A 96 -9.59 -4.48 -15.40
CA GLY A 96 -8.95 -4.92 -16.65
C GLY A 96 -8.74 -6.43 -16.75
N ASP A 97 -7.89 -6.84 -17.67
CA ASP A 97 -7.58 -8.24 -18.01
C ASP A 97 -6.06 -8.50 -17.85
N TYR A 98 -5.70 -9.76 -17.61
CA TYR A 98 -4.29 -10.19 -17.53
C TYR A 98 -3.50 -10.01 -18.83
N LYS A 99 -4.17 -9.86 -19.96
CA LYS A 99 -3.55 -9.52 -21.25
C LYS A 99 -3.21 -8.05 -21.39
N ASP A 100 -3.72 -7.19 -20.53
CA ASP A 100 -3.46 -5.75 -20.59
C ASP A 100 -1.97 -5.46 -20.48
N LYS A 101 -1.49 -4.62 -21.39
CA LYS A 101 -0.09 -4.21 -21.48
C LYS A 101 0.13 -2.75 -21.08
N THR A 102 -0.95 -2.02 -20.85
CA THR A 102 -0.90 -0.60 -20.48
C THR A 102 -1.29 -0.41 -19.01
N PRO A 103 -0.75 0.59 -18.31
CA PRO A 103 -1.09 0.85 -16.91
C PRO A 103 -2.42 1.61 -16.72
N LEU A 104 -3.30 1.64 -17.74
CA LEU A 104 -4.62 2.28 -17.67
C LEU A 104 -5.69 1.41 -16.99
N THR A 105 -5.36 0.16 -16.67
CA THR A 105 -6.17 -0.74 -15.86
C THR A 105 -5.39 -1.13 -14.61
N PHE A 106 -6.11 -1.56 -13.57
CA PHE A 106 -5.48 -1.92 -12.31
C PHE A 106 -4.50 -3.09 -12.46
N ILE A 107 -4.90 -4.15 -13.18
CA ILE A 107 -4.03 -5.30 -13.49
C ILE A 107 -2.80 -4.84 -14.29
N GLY A 108 -2.99 -3.99 -15.31
CA GLY A 108 -1.89 -3.47 -16.11
C GLY A 108 -0.90 -2.65 -15.29
N GLY A 109 -1.41 -1.77 -14.41
CA GLY A 109 -0.60 -0.97 -13.48
C GLY A 109 0.17 -1.82 -12.47
N MET A 110 -0.48 -2.82 -11.86
CA MET A 110 0.14 -3.75 -10.93
C MET A 110 1.27 -4.55 -11.60
N LYS A 111 1.04 -5.08 -12.80
CA LYS A 111 2.08 -5.82 -13.57
C LYS A 111 3.28 -4.95 -13.90
N LEU A 112 3.04 -3.73 -14.36
CA LEU A 112 4.11 -2.77 -14.65
C LEU A 112 4.93 -2.47 -13.39
N LEU A 113 4.26 -2.21 -12.27
CA LEU A 113 4.90 -1.91 -11.00
C LEU A 113 5.76 -3.06 -10.51
N MET A 114 5.22 -4.28 -10.44
CA MET A 114 5.94 -5.44 -9.92
C MET A 114 7.14 -5.79 -10.79
N THR A 115 6.97 -5.80 -12.11
CA THR A 115 8.07 -6.04 -13.04
C THR A 115 9.13 -4.94 -12.96
N GLY A 116 8.71 -3.69 -12.90
CA GLY A 116 9.62 -2.55 -12.91
C GLY A 116 10.45 -2.43 -11.64
N VAL A 117 9.82 -2.56 -10.47
CA VAL A 117 10.52 -2.43 -9.19
C VAL A 117 11.52 -3.56 -8.96
N THR A 118 11.17 -4.80 -9.31
CA THR A 118 12.07 -5.95 -9.19
C THR A 118 13.26 -5.86 -10.15
N LYS A 119 13.02 -5.35 -11.37
CA LYS A 119 14.10 -5.12 -12.34
C LYS A 119 15.05 -4.00 -11.90
N LYS A 120 14.52 -2.91 -11.35
CA LYS A 120 15.34 -1.77 -10.91
C LYS A 120 16.13 -2.08 -9.63
N TYR A 121 15.55 -2.87 -8.72
CA TYR A 121 16.15 -3.17 -7.41
C TYR A 121 16.25 -4.68 -7.16
N PRO A 122 17.07 -5.38 -7.95
CA PRO A 122 17.09 -6.85 -7.94
C PRO A 122 17.62 -7.47 -6.64
N LEU A 123 18.29 -6.69 -5.80
CA LEU A 123 18.83 -7.14 -4.52
C LEU A 123 18.01 -6.66 -3.32
N ALA A 124 17.06 -5.74 -3.51
CA ALA A 124 16.21 -5.27 -2.44
C ALA A 124 15.15 -6.31 -2.06
N ARG A 125 14.82 -6.39 -0.77
CA ARG A 125 13.66 -7.13 -0.28
C ARG A 125 12.41 -6.32 -0.60
N ILE A 126 11.54 -6.86 -1.42
CA ILE A 126 10.35 -6.16 -1.90
C ILE A 126 9.11 -6.85 -1.36
N GLY A 127 8.21 -6.07 -0.74
CA GLY A 127 6.93 -6.56 -0.25
C GLY A 127 5.79 -5.60 -0.56
N PHE A 128 4.59 -6.15 -0.75
CA PHE A 128 3.38 -5.39 -1.00
C PHE A 128 2.47 -5.40 0.25
N ILE A 129 1.86 -4.27 0.56
CA ILE A 129 0.88 -4.16 1.65
C ILE A 129 -0.50 -3.91 1.04
N ILE A 130 -1.39 -4.88 1.19
CA ILE A 130 -2.80 -4.76 0.81
C ILE A 130 -3.49 -3.91 1.86
N THR A 131 -4.35 -2.99 1.41
CA THR A 131 -4.99 -1.98 2.27
C THR A 131 -5.77 -2.56 3.45
N THR A 132 -5.99 -1.75 4.47
CA THR A 132 -6.89 -2.06 5.59
C THR A 132 -8.36 -1.99 5.16
N PRO A 133 -9.30 -2.57 5.94
CA PRO A 133 -10.71 -2.23 5.80
C PRO A 133 -10.94 -0.72 5.88
N ILE A 134 -11.95 -0.25 5.15
CA ILE A 134 -12.47 1.11 5.17
C ILE A 134 -13.86 1.12 5.80
N SER A 135 -14.43 2.29 6.12
CA SER A 135 -15.78 2.35 6.65
C SER A 135 -16.84 2.02 5.59
N VAL A 136 -18.05 1.71 6.05
CA VAL A 136 -19.21 1.48 5.16
C VAL A 136 -19.50 2.74 4.35
N GLN A 137 -19.36 3.93 4.95
CA GLN A 137 -19.54 5.22 4.28
C GLN A 137 -18.50 5.46 3.17
N ARG A 138 -17.32 4.81 3.28
CA ARG A 138 -16.29 4.80 2.24
C ARG A 138 -16.44 3.65 1.25
N GLY A 139 -17.54 2.91 1.30
CA GLY A 139 -17.90 1.88 0.34
C GLY A 139 -17.40 0.48 0.64
N MET A 140 -17.07 0.14 1.91
CA MET A 140 -16.56 -1.20 2.26
C MET A 140 -17.46 -2.32 1.73
N ASN A 141 -18.78 -2.13 1.81
CA ASN A 141 -19.79 -3.10 1.42
C ASN A 141 -20.51 -2.73 0.10
N SER A 142 -19.96 -1.79 -0.68
CA SER A 142 -20.60 -1.26 -1.88
C SER A 142 -19.70 -1.40 -3.10
N LYS A 143 -20.29 -1.46 -4.26
CA LYS A 143 -19.57 -1.39 -5.53
C LYS A 143 -19.26 0.07 -5.88
N ASN A 144 -18.08 0.29 -6.44
CA ASN A 144 -17.75 1.58 -7.05
C ASN A 144 -18.53 1.80 -8.37
N ALA A 145 -18.32 2.94 -9.02
CA ALA A 145 -19.00 3.28 -10.29
C ALA A 145 -18.61 2.34 -11.45
N LYS A 146 -17.55 1.56 -11.32
CA LYS A 146 -17.13 0.53 -12.28
C LYS A 146 -17.74 -0.84 -12.00
N GLY A 147 -18.52 -0.97 -10.94
CA GLY A 147 -19.21 -2.21 -10.58
C GLY A 147 -18.39 -3.19 -9.72
N TYR A 148 -17.24 -2.77 -9.15
CA TYR A 148 -16.35 -3.60 -8.35
C TYR A 148 -16.40 -3.25 -6.87
N TYR A 149 -16.18 -4.25 -6.02
CA TYR A 149 -15.92 -4.07 -4.58
C TYR A 149 -14.44 -3.80 -4.31
N LEU A 150 -14.12 -3.25 -3.14
CA LEU A 150 -12.73 -3.12 -2.68
C LEU A 150 -12.02 -4.48 -2.64
N SER A 151 -12.74 -5.54 -2.25
CA SER A 151 -12.23 -6.90 -2.22
C SER A 151 -11.75 -7.43 -3.57
N ASP A 152 -12.31 -6.94 -4.68
CA ASP A 152 -11.91 -7.36 -6.03
C ASP A 152 -10.50 -6.82 -6.35
N TYR A 153 -10.24 -5.54 -6.03
CA TYR A 153 -8.90 -4.96 -6.15
C TYR A 153 -7.89 -5.67 -5.24
N CYS A 154 -8.27 -5.96 -4.00
CA CYS A 154 -7.41 -6.70 -3.08
C CYS A 154 -7.10 -8.12 -3.58
N SER A 155 -8.04 -8.77 -4.26
CA SER A 155 -7.83 -10.09 -4.88
C SER A 155 -6.82 -10.03 -6.03
N VAL A 156 -6.91 -9.00 -6.86
CA VAL A 156 -5.91 -8.73 -7.90
C VAL A 156 -4.52 -8.49 -7.29
N CYS A 157 -4.43 -7.73 -6.19
CA CYS A 157 -3.14 -7.52 -5.51
C CYS A 157 -2.50 -8.85 -5.11
N ARG A 158 -3.26 -9.78 -4.48
CA ARG A 158 -2.76 -11.11 -4.09
C ARG A 158 -2.26 -11.88 -5.30
N GLU A 159 -3.11 -12.00 -6.31
CA GLU A 159 -2.80 -12.79 -7.51
C GLU A 159 -1.59 -12.26 -8.28
N ILE A 160 -1.47 -10.95 -8.47
CA ILE A 160 -0.32 -10.36 -9.15
C ILE A 160 0.95 -10.53 -8.32
N CYS A 161 0.90 -10.34 -7.01
CA CYS A 161 2.04 -10.57 -6.13
C CYS A 161 2.51 -12.03 -6.20
N GLU A 162 1.60 -12.99 -6.14
CA GLU A 162 1.89 -14.42 -6.27
C GLU A 162 2.53 -14.76 -7.63
N LYS A 163 1.98 -14.25 -8.73
CA LYS A 163 2.53 -14.43 -10.08
C LYS A 163 3.93 -13.84 -10.28
N HIS A 164 4.28 -12.82 -9.48
CA HIS A 164 5.60 -12.19 -9.52
C HIS A 164 6.54 -12.65 -8.40
N SER A 165 6.11 -13.64 -7.59
CA SER A 165 6.86 -14.13 -6.43
C SER A 165 7.22 -13.01 -5.43
N ILE A 166 6.33 -12.03 -5.28
CA ILE A 166 6.49 -10.92 -4.33
C ILE A 166 5.66 -11.23 -3.09
N PRO A 167 6.27 -11.31 -1.90
CA PRO A 167 5.54 -11.45 -0.65
C PRO A 167 4.57 -10.29 -0.42
N TYR A 168 3.44 -10.57 0.25
CA TYR A 168 2.47 -9.52 0.62
C TYR A 168 1.94 -9.68 2.03
N LEU A 169 1.60 -8.54 2.65
CA LEU A 169 0.88 -8.46 3.91
C LEU A 169 -0.57 -8.07 3.63
N ASP A 170 -1.51 -8.95 3.91
CA ASP A 170 -2.94 -8.71 3.71
C ASP A 170 -3.58 -8.03 4.93
N LEU A 171 -3.53 -6.70 5.00
CA LEU A 171 -4.14 -5.95 6.09
C LEU A 171 -5.67 -5.88 5.99
N LEU A 172 -6.27 -6.13 4.83
CA LEU A 172 -7.72 -6.27 4.73
C LEU A 172 -8.24 -7.39 5.65
N LYS A 173 -7.47 -8.48 5.75
CA LYS A 173 -7.82 -9.66 6.56
C LYS A 173 -7.15 -9.69 7.93
N GLN A 174 -6.00 -9.04 8.08
CA GLN A 174 -5.13 -9.24 9.25
C GLN A 174 -4.98 -7.99 10.13
N SER A 175 -5.46 -6.82 9.73
CA SER A 175 -5.33 -5.59 10.53
C SER A 175 -6.07 -5.67 11.88
N GLY A 176 -7.19 -6.39 11.91
CA GLY A 176 -8.13 -6.37 13.02
C GLY A 176 -9.01 -5.12 13.03
N PHE A 177 -9.05 -4.37 11.91
CA PHE A 177 -10.02 -3.32 11.69
C PHE A 177 -11.33 -3.94 11.21
N ASN A 178 -12.44 -3.43 11.69
CA ASN A 178 -13.77 -3.89 11.31
C ASN A 178 -14.80 -2.77 11.59
N GLU A 179 -16.04 -2.99 11.22
CA GLU A 179 -17.11 -2.00 11.37
C GLU A 179 -17.27 -1.51 12.81
N GLY A 180 -17.04 -2.38 13.81
CA GLY A 180 -17.19 -2.06 15.23
C GLY A 180 -16.06 -1.19 15.82
N ASN A 181 -14.94 -1.00 15.09
CA ASN A 181 -13.80 -0.23 15.60
C ASN A 181 -13.20 0.75 14.58
N ILE A 182 -13.74 0.83 13.38
CA ILE A 182 -13.18 1.64 12.29
C ILE A 182 -13.04 3.11 12.66
N ASP A 183 -13.95 3.63 13.49
CA ASP A 183 -13.95 5.03 13.95
C ASP A 183 -12.77 5.35 14.89
N ILE A 184 -12.28 4.34 15.60
CA ILE A 184 -11.09 4.48 16.46
C ILE A 184 -9.82 4.23 15.63
N MET A 185 -9.90 3.27 14.72
CA MET A 185 -8.74 2.82 13.92
C MET A 185 -8.39 3.75 12.77
N THR A 186 -9.26 4.69 12.41
CA THR A 186 -9.02 5.66 11.32
C THR A 186 -9.13 7.10 11.80
N SER A 187 -8.47 8.02 11.10
CA SER A 187 -8.57 9.46 11.37
C SER A 187 -8.17 10.29 10.17
N ASN A 188 -8.63 11.53 10.14
CA ASN A 188 -8.17 12.55 9.21
C ASN A 188 -6.67 12.87 9.39
N SER A 189 -6.12 13.74 8.56
CA SER A 189 -4.70 14.13 8.62
C SER A 189 -4.30 14.83 9.92
N LEU A 190 -5.26 15.44 10.63
CA LEU A 190 -5.03 16.10 11.92
C LEU A 190 -5.09 15.10 13.09
N GLY A 191 -5.57 13.88 12.87
CA GLY A 191 -5.74 12.87 13.93
C GLY A 191 -6.90 13.17 14.89
N THR A 192 -7.86 14.02 14.49
CA THR A 192 -8.91 14.54 15.38
C THR A 192 -10.26 13.84 15.24
N VAL A 193 -10.60 13.42 14.01
CA VAL A 193 -11.88 12.74 13.73
C VAL A 193 -11.63 11.58 12.76
N SER A 194 -12.43 10.53 12.87
CA SER A 194 -12.38 9.42 11.92
C SER A 194 -12.75 9.90 10.51
N ASP A 195 -11.98 9.46 9.53
CA ASP A 195 -12.30 9.64 8.11
C ASP A 195 -12.71 8.33 7.43
N GLY A 196 -12.73 7.24 8.20
CA GLY A 196 -13.15 5.93 7.74
C GLY A 196 -12.20 5.25 6.74
N LEU A 197 -10.99 5.81 6.55
CA LEU A 197 -10.06 5.33 5.53
C LEU A 197 -8.62 5.22 6.05
N HIS A 198 -8.06 6.32 6.52
CA HIS A 198 -6.64 6.38 6.85
C HIS A 198 -6.42 5.90 8.29
N PRO A 199 -5.52 4.93 8.52
CA PRO A 199 -5.22 4.49 9.88
C PRO A 199 -4.84 5.63 10.80
N SER A 200 -5.51 5.72 11.96
CA SER A 200 -5.19 6.66 13.05
C SER A 200 -3.86 6.30 13.72
N LYS A 201 -3.39 7.11 14.67
CA LYS A 201 -2.23 6.74 15.49
C LYS A 201 -2.45 5.40 16.20
N ILE A 202 -3.64 5.18 16.78
CA ILE A 202 -4.03 3.91 17.41
C ILE A 202 -4.05 2.78 16.36
N GLY A 203 -4.60 3.05 15.17
CA GLY A 203 -4.58 2.13 14.06
C GLY A 203 -3.16 1.76 13.64
N MET A 204 -2.25 2.74 13.55
CA MET A 204 -0.85 2.50 13.22
C MET A 204 -0.12 1.70 14.30
N ASP A 205 -0.33 2.00 15.58
CA ASP A 205 0.24 1.23 16.70
C ASP A 205 -0.20 -0.25 16.64
N ARG A 206 -1.42 -0.51 16.19
CA ARG A 206 -1.94 -1.87 16.01
C ARG A 206 -1.31 -2.62 14.83
N ILE A 207 -1.10 -1.94 13.70
CA ILE A 207 -0.61 -2.61 12.46
C ILE A 207 0.90 -2.53 12.26
N ALA A 208 1.61 -1.57 12.85
CA ALA A 208 3.06 -1.42 12.68
C ALA A 208 3.85 -2.67 13.13
N PRO A 209 3.49 -3.38 14.22
CA PRO A 209 4.14 -4.66 14.56
C PRO A 209 3.96 -5.72 13.47
N LYS A 210 2.79 -5.75 12.80
CA LYS A 210 2.54 -6.69 11.69
C LYS A 210 3.40 -6.35 10.48
N ILE A 211 3.55 -5.05 10.16
CA ILE A 211 4.44 -4.57 9.09
C ILE A 211 5.89 -4.91 9.43
N SER A 212 6.32 -4.71 10.68
CA SER A 212 7.67 -5.08 11.13
C SER A 212 7.95 -6.57 10.96
N ASN A 213 7.01 -7.43 11.40
CA ASN A 213 7.15 -8.89 11.26
C ASN A 213 7.14 -9.33 9.79
N PHE A 214 6.32 -8.70 8.96
CA PHE A 214 6.28 -8.94 7.53
C PHE A 214 7.63 -8.61 6.88
N ILE A 215 8.20 -7.44 7.18
CA ILE A 215 9.52 -7.04 6.66
C ILE A 215 10.63 -8.00 7.12
N LEU A 216 10.53 -8.57 8.31
CA LEU A 216 11.49 -9.58 8.78
C LEU A 216 11.38 -10.91 8.03
N SER A 217 10.21 -11.22 7.47
CA SER A 217 9.94 -12.49 6.79
C SER A 217 10.24 -12.50 5.29
N ILE A 218 10.57 -11.35 4.71
CA ILE A 218 10.85 -11.20 3.27
C ILE A 218 12.33 -11.06 2.98
#